data_85dd7fbb8f92ddc8846983f671ce7d02
#
_entry.id   85dd7fbb8f92ddc8846983f671ce7d02
#
_cell.length_a   1.000
_cell.length_b   1.000
_cell.length_c   1.000
_cell.angle_alpha   90.00
_cell.angle_beta   90.00
_cell.angle_gamma   90.00
#
_symmetry.space_group_name_H-M   'P 1'
#
loop_
_entity.id
_entity.type
_entity.pdbx_description
1 polymer ?
#
loop_
_entity_poly.entity_id
_entity_poly.type
_entity_poly.pdbx_seq_one_letter_code
_entity_poly.pdbx_strand_id
1 'polypeptide(L)'
;MIIALVMAGGKGLRLKSDIEKPLYPLNDKPLMSYVLDNINQSELIEKTVVAVSPNAPNTKEFLINDLHFSSFDGSFYDSDKNDYYLNTLGKGFVEDLSKILEVFESRSKDDILIFINADLPLVGADILDEILNYYLSQDKPALSVSVPVEIFDEYGINYSYEFNGNVPSGINILRSENVVQDEQLLIISRYELIFNVNTIETAILTNKFL
;
A
#
# COMPACT_ATOMS: atom_id res chain seq x y z
N MET A 1 -4.66 -16.20 6.13
CA MET A 1 -3.84 -15.10 6.72
C MET A 1 -4.28 -13.77 6.12
N ILE A 2 -4.11 -12.67 6.88
CA ILE A 2 -4.22 -11.30 6.35
C ILE A 2 -2.81 -10.74 6.17
N ILE A 3 -2.47 -10.37 4.94
CA ILE A 3 -1.12 -9.97 4.54
C ILE A 3 -1.17 -8.58 3.92
N ALA A 4 -0.37 -7.64 4.44
CA ALA A 4 -0.19 -6.34 3.83
C ALA A 4 0.80 -6.42 2.66
N LEU A 5 0.39 -5.94 1.50
CA LEU A 5 1.19 -5.77 0.28
C LEU A 5 1.48 -4.28 0.08
N VAL A 6 2.67 -3.83 0.48
CA VAL A 6 3.08 -2.43 0.29
C VAL A 6 3.66 -2.25 -1.11
N MET A 7 2.99 -1.46 -1.94
CA MET A 7 3.38 -1.22 -3.33
C MET A 7 4.45 -0.11 -3.42
N ALA A 8 5.73 -0.50 -3.52
CA ALA A 8 6.89 0.39 -3.51
C ALA A 8 7.57 0.52 -4.89
N GLY A 9 6.80 0.45 -5.98
CA GLY A 9 7.33 0.41 -7.35
C GLY A 9 7.33 1.73 -8.13
N GLY A 10 6.82 2.81 -7.56
CA GLY A 10 6.63 4.08 -8.27
C GLY A 10 7.95 4.85 -8.50
N LYS A 11 8.15 5.36 -9.74
CA LYS A 11 9.34 6.15 -10.11
C LYS A 11 9.43 7.54 -9.45
N GLY A 12 8.38 8.01 -8.79
CA GLY A 12 8.38 9.31 -8.08
C GLY A 12 8.66 10.55 -8.94
N LEU A 13 8.47 10.51 -10.25
CA LEU A 13 8.85 11.57 -11.19
C LEU A 13 8.25 12.95 -10.86
N ARG A 14 7.08 12.99 -10.22
CA ARG A 14 6.38 14.23 -9.84
C ARG A 14 6.97 14.91 -8.61
N LEU A 15 7.73 14.18 -7.78
CA LEU A 15 8.45 14.74 -6.64
C LEU A 15 9.70 15.53 -7.06
N LYS A 16 10.12 15.42 -8.35
CA LYS A 16 11.30 16.11 -8.89
C LYS A 16 12.55 15.93 -7.99
N SER A 17 12.71 14.75 -7.43
CA SER A 17 13.77 14.36 -6.54
C SER A 17 14.60 13.22 -7.15
N ASP A 18 15.90 13.21 -6.90
CA ASP A 18 16.77 12.08 -7.24
C ASP A 18 16.62 10.91 -6.26
N ILE A 19 15.87 11.13 -5.17
CA ILE A 19 15.55 10.09 -4.18
C ILE A 19 14.35 9.30 -4.66
N GLU A 20 14.40 7.98 -4.56
CA GLU A 20 13.27 7.09 -4.85
C GLU A 20 12.09 7.45 -3.95
N LYS A 21 10.86 7.48 -4.51
CA LYS A 21 9.66 7.94 -3.80
C LYS A 21 9.43 7.27 -2.45
N PRO A 22 9.59 5.95 -2.26
CA PRO A 22 9.41 5.33 -0.95
C PRO A 22 10.41 5.83 0.11
N LEU A 23 11.58 6.31 -0.32
CA LEU A 23 12.63 6.85 0.55
C LEU A 23 12.59 8.37 0.71
N TYR A 24 11.64 9.05 0.06
CA TYR A 24 11.51 10.50 0.16
C TYR A 24 11.33 10.92 1.63
N PRO A 25 12.14 11.87 2.13
CA PRO A 25 12.10 12.24 3.55
C PRO A 25 10.88 13.10 3.89
N LEU A 26 10.12 12.67 4.91
CA LEU A 26 9.14 13.47 5.62
C LEU A 26 9.59 13.57 7.08
N ASN A 27 9.79 14.79 7.59
CA ASN A 27 10.32 15.00 8.95
C ASN A 27 11.51 14.07 9.28
N ASP A 28 12.50 14.02 8.36
CA ASP A 28 13.73 13.21 8.45
C ASP A 28 13.54 11.68 8.49
N LYS A 29 12.33 11.17 8.23
CA LYS A 29 12.03 9.75 8.15
C LYS A 29 11.57 9.36 6.74
N PRO A 30 12.02 8.22 6.17
CA PRO A 30 11.56 7.75 4.87
C PRO A 30 10.04 7.60 4.81
N LEU A 31 9.43 8.05 3.71
CA LEU A 31 7.97 8.03 3.49
C LEU A 31 7.35 6.65 3.77
N MET A 32 7.94 5.57 3.22
CA MET A 32 7.43 4.23 3.44
C MET A 32 7.52 3.74 4.89
N SER A 33 8.43 4.31 5.69
CA SER A 33 8.59 3.90 7.09
C SER A 33 7.37 4.26 7.94
N TYR A 34 6.66 5.34 7.59
CA TYR A 34 5.38 5.67 8.24
C TYR A 34 4.32 4.61 7.95
N VAL A 35 4.24 4.18 6.67
CA VAL A 35 3.29 3.14 6.25
C VAL A 35 3.59 1.81 6.95
N LEU A 36 4.86 1.43 7.01
CA LEU A 36 5.27 0.19 7.69
C LEU A 36 5.00 0.22 9.19
N ASP A 37 5.28 1.34 9.87
CA ASP A 37 4.99 1.49 11.29
C ASP A 37 3.49 1.40 11.58
N ASN A 38 2.65 1.99 10.72
CA ASN A 38 1.20 1.93 10.86
C ASN A 38 0.67 0.51 10.62
N ILE A 39 1.21 -0.21 9.63
CA ILE A 39 0.87 -1.62 9.39
C ILE A 39 1.24 -2.48 10.60
N ASN A 40 2.42 -2.28 11.18
CA ASN A 40 2.89 -3.03 12.34
C ASN A 40 2.06 -2.81 13.62
N GLN A 41 1.23 -1.76 13.66
CA GLN A 41 0.32 -1.47 14.76
C GLN A 41 -1.10 -2.06 14.53
N SER A 42 -1.40 -2.59 13.34
CA SER A 42 -2.68 -3.24 13.06
C SER A 42 -2.83 -4.52 13.88
N GLU A 43 -4.02 -4.73 14.42
CA GLU A 43 -4.37 -5.95 15.17
C GLU A 43 -4.73 -7.13 14.25
N LEU A 44 -5.00 -6.86 12.98
CA LEU A 44 -5.50 -7.86 12.03
C LEU A 44 -4.44 -8.33 11.02
N ILE A 45 -3.43 -7.51 10.73
CA ILE A 45 -2.40 -7.85 9.75
C ILE A 45 -1.35 -8.77 10.37
N GLU A 46 -1.17 -9.95 9.77
CA GLU A 46 -0.28 -10.99 10.29
C GLU A 46 1.13 -10.94 9.69
N LYS A 47 1.25 -10.51 8.44
CA LYS A 47 2.53 -10.43 7.70
C LYS A 47 2.55 -9.19 6.79
N THR A 48 3.76 -8.67 6.56
CA THR A 48 4.00 -7.55 5.65
C THR A 48 4.93 -7.98 4.52
N VAL A 49 4.54 -7.71 3.28
CA VAL A 49 5.39 -7.93 2.11
C VAL A 49 5.47 -6.64 1.29
N VAL A 50 6.68 -6.11 1.12
CA VAL A 50 6.92 -4.94 0.28
C VAL A 50 7.22 -5.38 -1.14
N ALA A 51 6.37 -5.02 -2.08
CA ALA A 51 6.55 -5.26 -3.50
C ALA A 51 7.48 -4.21 -4.11
N VAL A 52 8.72 -4.60 -4.40
CA VAL A 52 9.79 -3.69 -4.86
C VAL A 52 10.05 -3.87 -6.34
N SER A 53 10.00 -2.75 -7.08
CA SER A 53 10.35 -2.70 -8.49
C SER A 53 11.86 -2.72 -8.70
N PRO A 54 12.37 -3.34 -9.78
CA PRO A 54 13.76 -3.19 -10.20
C PRO A 54 14.15 -1.74 -10.52
N ASN A 55 13.18 -0.84 -10.67
CA ASN A 55 13.39 0.59 -10.85
C ASN A 55 13.62 1.36 -9.52
N ALA A 56 13.60 0.66 -8.38
CA ALA A 56 13.78 1.22 -7.03
C ALA A 56 14.86 0.42 -6.25
N PRO A 57 16.12 0.39 -6.73
CA PRO A 57 17.18 -0.40 -6.11
C PRO A 57 17.55 0.08 -4.69
N ASN A 58 17.56 1.40 -4.44
CA ASN A 58 17.89 1.94 -3.11
C ASN A 58 16.79 1.59 -2.09
N THR A 59 15.52 1.57 -2.51
CA THR A 59 14.40 1.10 -1.66
C THR A 59 14.62 -0.35 -1.24
N LYS A 60 15.06 -1.20 -2.18
CA LYS A 60 15.38 -2.60 -1.87
C LYS A 60 16.55 -2.71 -0.90
N GLU A 61 17.63 -1.95 -1.11
CA GLU A 61 18.79 -1.94 -0.21
C GLU A 61 18.39 -1.48 1.20
N PHE A 62 17.56 -0.45 1.31
CA PHE A 62 17.01 0.03 2.59
C PHE A 62 16.21 -1.06 3.32
N LEU A 63 15.34 -1.79 2.62
CA LEU A 63 14.59 -2.90 3.21
C LEU A 63 15.51 -4.00 3.77
N ILE A 64 16.58 -4.34 3.05
CA ILE A 64 17.50 -5.42 3.43
C ILE A 64 18.44 -4.98 4.55
N ASN A 65 19.13 -3.84 4.37
CA ASN A 65 20.25 -3.44 5.20
C ASN A 65 19.80 -2.71 6.48
N ASP A 66 18.77 -1.86 6.37
CA ASP A 66 18.34 -1.03 7.48
C ASP A 66 17.14 -1.65 8.22
N LEU A 67 16.18 -2.23 7.50
CA LEU A 67 14.97 -2.81 8.08
C LEU A 67 15.02 -4.34 8.23
N HIS A 68 16.06 -5.01 7.71
CA HIS A 68 16.32 -6.46 7.82
C HIS A 68 15.18 -7.35 7.28
N PHE A 69 14.50 -6.88 6.23
CA PHE A 69 13.46 -7.66 5.53
C PHE A 69 14.07 -8.88 4.83
N SER A 70 13.34 -10.00 4.86
CA SER A 70 13.72 -11.22 4.14
C SER A 70 13.11 -11.28 2.75
N SER A 71 13.76 -11.99 1.83
CA SER A 71 13.16 -12.24 0.51
C SER A 71 11.96 -13.18 0.65
N PHE A 72 10.84 -12.81 0.02
CA PHE A 72 9.66 -13.64 -0.11
C PHE A 72 9.65 -14.33 -1.48
N ASP A 73 9.58 -15.66 -1.47
CA ASP A 73 9.54 -16.50 -2.67
C ASP A 73 8.27 -17.37 -2.77
N GLY A 74 7.27 -17.05 -1.94
CA GLY A 74 6.02 -17.80 -1.83
C GLY A 74 5.86 -18.53 -0.49
N SER A 75 6.85 -18.46 0.41
CA SER A 75 6.79 -19.12 1.71
C SER A 75 7.25 -18.19 2.84
N PHE A 76 6.59 -18.27 3.98
CA PHE A 76 7.01 -17.65 5.22
C PHE A 76 7.76 -18.71 6.04
N TYR A 77 9.10 -18.78 5.86
CA TYR A 77 9.94 -19.83 6.46
C TYR A 77 10.19 -19.64 7.95
N ASP A 78 10.11 -18.40 8.42
CA ASP A 78 10.35 -18.06 9.82
C ASP A 78 9.02 -17.59 10.44
N SER A 79 8.53 -18.35 11.42
CA SER A 79 7.28 -18.00 12.14
C SER A 79 7.39 -16.68 12.90
N ASP A 80 8.62 -16.36 13.35
CA ASP A 80 8.88 -15.19 14.19
C ASP A 80 9.15 -13.92 13.36
N LYS A 81 9.31 -14.07 12.03
CA LYS A 81 9.55 -12.97 11.10
C LYS A 81 8.28 -12.56 10.37
N ASN A 82 7.95 -11.28 10.42
CA ASN A 82 6.72 -10.76 9.82
C ASN A 82 6.97 -9.97 8.53
N ASP A 83 8.23 -9.52 8.29
CA ASP A 83 8.57 -8.53 7.28
C ASP A 83 9.38 -9.13 6.14
N TYR A 84 8.83 -9.02 4.92
CA TYR A 84 9.41 -9.58 3.72
C TYR A 84 9.37 -8.58 2.56
N TYR A 85 10.23 -8.79 1.56
CA TYR A 85 10.13 -8.09 0.28
C TYR A 85 9.98 -9.07 -0.88
N LEU A 86 9.24 -8.67 -1.91
CA LEU A 86 9.04 -9.40 -3.16
C LEU A 86 9.50 -8.54 -4.34
N ASN A 87 10.36 -9.09 -5.20
CA ASN A 87 10.75 -8.38 -6.42
C ASN A 87 9.64 -8.48 -7.47
N THR A 88 9.18 -7.33 -7.99
CA THR A 88 8.23 -7.26 -9.10
C THR A 88 8.94 -7.19 -10.44
N LEU A 89 8.16 -7.15 -11.54
CA LEU A 89 8.72 -7.08 -12.89
C LEU A 89 9.12 -5.64 -13.28
N GLY A 90 8.53 -4.63 -12.62
CA GLY A 90 8.70 -3.21 -12.95
C GLY A 90 8.15 -2.81 -14.32
N LYS A 91 7.19 -3.59 -14.84
CA LYS A 91 6.57 -3.39 -16.16
C LYS A 91 5.29 -2.57 -16.12
N GLY A 92 4.77 -2.31 -14.93
CA GLY A 92 3.52 -1.59 -14.70
C GLY A 92 2.68 -2.27 -13.63
N PHE A 93 1.64 -1.55 -13.16
CA PHE A 93 0.82 -2.02 -12.05
C PHE A 93 0.14 -3.37 -12.32
N VAL A 94 -0.43 -3.56 -13.52
CA VAL A 94 -1.20 -4.76 -13.87
C VAL A 94 -0.29 -5.99 -13.93
N GLU A 95 0.85 -5.90 -14.59
CA GLU A 95 1.82 -6.98 -14.72
C GLU A 95 2.47 -7.32 -13.38
N ASP A 96 2.77 -6.30 -12.57
CA ASP A 96 3.33 -6.50 -11.24
C ASP A 96 2.30 -7.12 -10.29
N LEU A 97 1.03 -6.69 -10.34
CA LEU A 97 -0.07 -7.29 -9.59
C LEU A 97 -0.29 -8.76 -9.96
N SER A 98 -0.35 -9.07 -11.25
CA SER A 98 -0.49 -10.46 -11.73
C SER A 98 0.66 -11.34 -11.21
N LYS A 99 1.90 -10.83 -11.25
CA LYS A 99 3.06 -11.56 -10.71
C LYS A 99 2.97 -11.79 -9.21
N ILE A 100 2.51 -10.80 -8.45
CA ILE A 100 2.29 -10.94 -7.00
C ILE A 100 1.23 -12.02 -6.75
N LEU A 101 0.08 -11.92 -7.41
CA LEU A 101 -1.02 -12.88 -7.24
C LEU A 101 -0.61 -14.31 -7.60
N GLU A 102 0.17 -14.53 -8.68
CA GLU A 102 0.73 -15.86 -9.02
C GLU A 102 1.54 -16.46 -7.86
N VAL A 103 2.41 -15.67 -7.23
CA VAL A 103 3.25 -16.13 -6.11
C VAL A 103 2.37 -16.51 -4.91
N PHE A 104 1.40 -15.66 -4.57
CA PHE A 104 0.52 -15.91 -3.41
C PHE A 104 -0.49 -17.03 -3.66
N GLU A 105 -1.07 -17.14 -4.86
CA GLU A 105 -1.96 -18.25 -5.24
C GLU A 105 -1.27 -19.61 -5.11
N SER A 106 0.02 -19.68 -5.48
CA SER A 106 0.81 -20.89 -5.33
C SER A 106 1.01 -21.31 -3.87
N ARG A 107 0.93 -20.38 -2.93
CA ARG A 107 1.00 -20.61 -1.49
C ARG A 107 -0.36 -21.03 -0.90
N SER A 108 -1.38 -20.23 -1.10
CA SER A 108 -2.73 -20.41 -0.57
C SER A 108 -3.70 -19.49 -1.28
N LYS A 109 -4.84 -20.00 -1.70
CA LYS A 109 -5.93 -19.19 -2.30
C LYS A 109 -6.79 -18.46 -1.27
N ASP A 110 -6.69 -18.86 0.01
CA ASP A 110 -7.51 -18.34 1.09
C ASP A 110 -6.93 -17.10 1.77
N ASP A 111 -5.71 -16.69 1.37
CA ASP A 111 -5.12 -15.49 1.93
C ASP A 111 -5.86 -14.22 1.50
N ILE A 112 -5.90 -13.26 2.40
CA ILE A 112 -6.43 -11.93 2.17
C ILE A 112 -5.24 -10.99 2.01
N LEU A 113 -5.13 -10.35 0.84
CA LEU A 113 -4.06 -9.45 0.50
C LEU A 113 -4.61 -8.02 0.53
N ILE A 114 -4.19 -7.21 1.53
CA ILE A 114 -4.47 -5.78 1.53
C ILE A 114 -3.33 -5.03 0.85
N PHE A 115 -3.59 -4.47 -0.32
CA PHE A 115 -2.67 -3.66 -1.10
C PHE A 115 -2.70 -2.23 -0.58
N ILE A 116 -1.54 -1.69 -0.23
CA ILE A 116 -1.37 -0.35 0.32
C ILE A 116 -0.26 0.35 -0.46
N ASN A 117 -0.52 1.54 -0.98
CA ASN A 117 0.53 2.33 -1.61
C ASN A 117 1.54 2.83 -0.57
N ALA A 118 2.84 2.75 -0.89
CA ALA A 118 3.93 3.17 0.00
C ALA A 118 3.97 4.70 0.27
N ASP A 119 3.02 5.45 -0.26
CA ASP A 119 2.96 6.92 -0.21
C ASP A 119 1.75 7.47 0.59
N LEU A 120 1.18 6.65 1.46
CA LEU A 120 0.03 6.97 2.33
C LEU A 120 0.45 7.05 3.82
N PRO A 121 1.30 8.01 4.23
CA PRO A 121 1.92 8.03 5.55
C PRO A 121 0.96 8.29 6.71
N LEU A 122 -0.23 8.88 6.45
CA LEU A 122 -1.20 9.21 7.48
C LEU A 122 -2.23 8.10 7.74
N VAL A 123 -2.23 7.04 6.95
CA VAL A 123 -3.18 5.92 7.11
C VAL A 123 -2.77 5.07 8.30
N GLY A 124 -3.38 5.34 9.45
CA GLY A 124 -3.11 4.63 10.70
C GLY A 124 -3.67 3.21 10.76
N ALA A 125 -3.24 2.45 11.77
CA ALA A 125 -3.69 1.09 12.02
C ALA A 125 -5.21 1.02 12.21
N ASP A 126 -5.81 2.00 12.87
CA ASP A 126 -7.25 2.11 13.09
C ASP A 126 -8.03 2.12 11.78
N ILE A 127 -7.53 2.82 10.75
CA ILE A 127 -8.15 2.88 9.43
C ILE A 127 -7.97 1.55 8.68
N LEU A 128 -6.78 0.94 8.77
CA LEU A 128 -6.52 -0.35 8.15
C LEU A 128 -7.43 -1.44 8.74
N ASP A 129 -7.56 -1.46 10.08
CA ASP A 129 -8.43 -2.42 10.77
C ASP A 129 -9.92 -2.14 10.51
N GLU A 130 -10.35 -0.86 10.38
CA GLU A 130 -11.70 -0.49 9.95
C GLU A 130 -12.02 -1.07 8.57
N ILE A 131 -11.12 -0.88 7.59
CA ILE A 131 -11.28 -1.40 6.22
C ILE A 131 -11.31 -2.93 6.20
N LEU A 132 -10.42 -3.58 6.94
CA LEU A 132 -10.36 -5.04 7.06
C LEU A 132 -11.60 -5.62 7.73
N ASN A 133 -12.08 -5.02 8.82
CA ASN A 133 -13.30 -5.45 9.50
C ASN A 133 -14.52 -5.30 8.59
N TYR A 134 -14.61 -4.22 7.81
CA TYR A 134 -15.66 -4.07 6.80
C TYR A 134 -15.57 -5.19 5.76
N TYR A 135 -14.37 -5.44 5.18
CA TYR A 135 -14.16 -6.52 4.20
C TYR A 135 -14.58 -7.89 4.76
N LEU A 136 -14.18 -8.22 5.99
CA LEU A 136 -14.51 -9.50 6.65
C LEU A 136 -16.01 -9.67 6.91
N SER A 137 -16.78 -8.59 6.92
CA SER A 137 -18.24 -8.61 7.07
C SER A 137 -18.99 -8.79 5.74
N GLN A 138 -18.26 -8.81 4.60
CA GLN A 138 -18.82 -8.92 3.26
C GLN A 138 -18.53 -10.30 2.66
N ASP A 139 -19.33 -10.68 1.66
CA ASP A 139 -19.18 -11.96 0.97
C ASP A 139 -18.31 -11.88 -0.30
N LYS A 140 -17.96 -10.67 -0.77
CA LYS A 140 -17.21 -10.49 -2.00
C LYS A 140 -15.71 -10.70 -1.79
N PRO A 141 -15.00 -11.32 -2.77
CA PRO A 141 -13.58 -11.63 -2.66
C PRO A 141 -12.66 -10.42 -2.81
N ALA A 142 -13.17 -9.31 -3.35
CA ALA A 142 -12.40 -8.09 -3.57
C ALA A 142 -13.08 -6.85 -2.97
N LEU A 143 -12.27 -5.89 -2.54
CA LEU A 143 -12.71 -4.58 -2.05
C LEU A 143 -11.84 -3.49 -2.63
N SER A 144 -12.44 -2.42 -3.17
CA SER A 144 -11.74 -1.15 -3.39
C SER A 144 -12.23 -0.08 -2.43
N VAL A 145 -11.29 0.78 -2.01
CA VAL A 145 -11.56 1.88 -1.07
C VAL A 145 -11.45 3.20 -1.80
N SER A 146 -12.48 4.02 -1.68
CA SER A 146 -12.53 5.35 -2.28
C SER A 146 -12.96 6.40 -1.26
N VAL A 147 -12.57 7.65 -1.52
CA VAL A 147 -12.89 8.81 -0.69
C VAL A 147 -13.72 9.80 -1.51
N PRO A 148 -14.79 10.40 -0.95
CA PRO A 148 -15.58 11.43 -1.64
C PRO A 148 -14.73 12.62 -2.07
N VAL A 149 -15.00 13.19 -3.25
CA VAL A 149 -14.28 14.38 -3.78
C VAL A 149 -14.35 15.57 -2.84
N GLU A 150 -15.43 15.71 -2.09
CA GLU A 150 -15.63 16.80 -1.14
C GLU A 150 -14.54 16.87 -0.07
N ILE A 151 -13.98 15.72 0.32
CA ILE A 151 -12.85 15.66 1.28
C ILE A 151 -11.57 16.23 0.63
N PHE A 152 -11.33 15.95 -0.66
CA PHE A 152 -10.20 16.53 -1.39
C PHE A 152 -10.34 18.05 -1.52
N ASP A 153 -11.54 18.54 -1.81
CA ASP A 153 -11.83 19.97 -1.95
C ASP A 153 -11.65 20.70 -0.62
N GLU A 154 -12.08 20.10 0.50
CA GLU A 154 -11.93 20.66 1.85
C GLU A 154 -10.46 20.91 2.23
N TYR A 155 -9.56 19.97 1.86
CA TYR A 155 -8.13 20.06 2.16
C TYR A 155 -7.30 20.69 1.04
N GLY A 156 -7.93 21.05 -0.10
CA GLY A 156 -7.25 21.65 -1.25
C GLY A 156 -6.25 20.71 -1.91
N ILE A 157 -6.51 19.40 -1.88
CA ILE A 157 -5.68 18.36 -2.50
C ILE A 157 -6.22 18.03 -3.88
N ASN A 158 -5.33 18.13 -4.89
CA ASN A 158 -5.68 17.76 -6.25
C ASN A 158 -5.68 16.23 -6.45
N TYR A 159 -6.65 15.75 -7.21
CA TYR A 159 -6.74 14.36 -7.66
C TYR A 159 -6.68 14.28 -9.19
N SER A 160 -6.18 13.17 -9.72
CA SER A 160 -6.00 12.97 -11.18
C SER A 160 -7.10 12.14 -11.84
N TYR A 161 -7.88 11.44 -11.03
CA TYR A 161 -8.96 10.56 -11.49
C TYR A 161 -10.06 10.51 -10.44
N GLU A 162 -11.31 10.52 -10.89
CA GLU A 162 -12.48 10.30 -10.06
C GLU A 162 -13.51 9.44 -10.82
N PHE A 163 -14.35 8.74 -10.10
CA PHE A 163 -15.47 8.00 -10.65
C PHE A 163 -16.69 8.14 -9.74
N ASN A 164 -17.80 8.64 -10.30
CA ASN A 164 -19.06 8.90 -9.56
C ASN A 164 -18.87 9.71 -8.27
N GLY A 165 -18.04 10.77 -8.33
CA GLY A 165 -17.80 11.65 -7.18
C GLY A 165 -16.86 11.07 -6.13
N ASN A 166 -16.14 9.98 -6.43
CA ASN A 166 -15.21 9.34 -5.51
C ASN A 166 -13.83 9.12 -6.14
N VAL A 167 -12.79 9.27 -5.34
CA VAL A 167 -11.39 9.10 -5.74
C VAL A 167 -10.83 7.85 -5.09
N PRO A 168 -10.18 6.93 -5.85
CA PRO A 168 -9.52 5.76 -5.28
C PRO A 168 -8.43 6.16 -4.26
N SER A 169 -8.46 5.55 -3.08
CA SER A 169 -7.54 5.87 -1.98
C SER A 169 -6.12 5.29 -2.17
N GLY A 170 -5.95 4.29 -3.04
CA GLY A 170 -4.72 3.50 -3.14
C GLY A 170 -4.68 2.31 -2.19
N ILE A 171 -5.81 1.96 -1.56
CA ILE A 171 -5.99 0.75 -0.77
C ILE A 171 -7.00 -0.15 -1.45
N ASN A 172 -6.65 -1.43 -1.61
CA ASN A 172 -7.53 -2.45 -2.19
C ASN A 172 -7.31 -3.78 -1.46
N ILE A 173 -8.32 -4.63 -1.43
CA ILE A 173 -8.20 -5.99 -0.89
C ILE A 173 -8.57 -6.99 -1.99
N LEU A 174 -7.78 -8.05 -2.11
CA LEU A 174 -8.03 -9.18 -3.00
C LEU A 174 -7.82 -10.49 -2.24
N ARG A 175 -8.52 -11.54 -2.66
CA ARG A 175 -8.08 -12.90 -2.38
C ARG A 175 -6.83 -13.20 -3.20
N SER A 176 -5.98 -14.09 -2.70
CA SER A 176 -4.74 -14.50 -3.36
C SER A 176 -4.97 -15.43 -4.56
N GLU A 177 -5.88 -15.03 -5.44
CA GLU A 177 -6.17 -15.72 -6.69
C GLU A 177 -5.92 -14.80 -7.89
N ASN A 178 -5.18 -15.30 -8.90
CA ASN A 178 -4.87 -14.52 -10.10
C ASN A 178 -6.00 -14.63 -11.15
N VAL A 179 -7.19 -14.20 -10.76
CA VAL A 179 -8.40 -14.14 -11.58
C VAL A 179 -9.11 -12.80 -11.39
N VAL A 180 -10.02 -12.45 -12.29
CA VAL A 180 -10.93 -11.31 -12.07
C VAL A 180 -11.86 -11.66 -10.93
N GLN A 181 -11.89 -10.82 -9.90
CA GLN A 181 -12.67 -11.02 -8.69
C GLN A 181 -13.85 -10.05 -8.66
N ASP A 182 -14.99 -10.52 -8.13
CA ASP A 182 -16.17 -9.66 -7.91
C ASP A 182 -15.88 -8.69 -6.76
N GLU A 183 -16.02 -7.39 -7.03
CA GLU A 183 -15.55 -6.33 -6.16
C GLU A 183 -16.69 -5.66 -5.39
N GLN A 184 -16.44 -5.34 -4.13
CA GLN A 184 -17.21 -4.41 -3.32
C GLN A 184 -16.51 -3.04 -3.29
N LEU A 185 -17.27 -1.96 -3.37
CA LEU A 185 -16.76 -0.60 -3.15
C LEU A 185 -17.07 -0.15 -1.72
N LEU A 186 -16.05 0.27 -0.98
CA LEU A 186 -16.18 0.99 0.28
C LEU A 186 -15.89 2.48 0.05
N ILE A 187 -16.86 3.32 0.38
CA ILE A 187 -16.69 4.78 0.38
C ILE A 187 -16.52 5.21 1.84
N ILE A 188 -15.39 5.86 2.14
CA ILE A 188 -15.03 6.24 3.51
C ILE A 188 -14.53 7.69 3.57
N SER A 189 -15.12 8.50 4.46
CA SER A 189 -14.81 9.94 4.59
C SER A 189 -13.69 10.16 5.62
N ARG A 190 -12.50 9.61 5.35
CA ARG A 190 -11.29 9.75 6.19
C ARG A 190 -10.26 10.59 5.44
N TYR A 191 -9.93 11.77 5.99
CA TYR A 191 -8.98 12.68 5.35
C TYR A 191 -7.57 12.10 5.22
N GLU A 192 -7.18 11.21 6.10
CA GLU A 192 -5.86 10.55 6.08
C GLU A 192 -5.61 9.79 4.76
N LEU A 193 -6.68 9.30 4.12
CA LEU A 193 -6.62 8.54 2.87
C LEU A 193 -6.36 9.41 1.62
N ILE A 194 -6.49 10.74 1.71
CA ILE A 194 -6.27 11.64 0.57
C ILE A 194 -4.83 12.16 0.50
N PHE A 195 -4.03 11.99 1.57
CA PHE A 195 -2.63 12.46 1.63
C PHE A 195 -1.67 11.48 0.96
N ASN A 196 -1.89 11.25 -0.33
CA ASN A 196 -0.97 10.49 -1.17
C ASN A 196 0.18 11.42 -1.61
N VAL A 197 1.39 11.18 -1.08
CA VAL A 197 2.56 12.03 -1.30
C VAL A 197 3.12 11.82 -2.71
N ASN A 198 2.60 12.55 -3.67
CA ASN A 198 2.99 12.50 -5.08
C ASN A 198 3.79 13.73 -5.56
N THR A 199 3.68 14.85 -4.84
CA THR A 199 4.30 16.12 -5.19
C THR A 199 4.93 16.76 -3.95
N ILE A 200 5.81 17.76 -4.15
CA ILE A 200 6.42 18.53 -3.05
C ILE A 200 5.32 19.23 -2.24
N GLU A 201 4.29 19.74 -2.89
CA GLU A 201 3.17 20.42 -2.24
C GLU A 201 2.43 19.48 -1.29
N THR A 202 2.11 18.25 -1.76
CA THR A 202 1.48 17.26 -0.88
C THR A 202 2.41 16.79 0.23
N ALA A 203 3.72 16.69 0.00
CA ALA A 203 4.68 16.37 1.05
C ALA A 203 4.71 17.44 2.16
N ILE A 204 4.76 18.74 1.78
CA ILE A 204 4.73 19.85 2.72
C ILE A 204 3.42 19.86 3.52
N LEU A 205 2.30 19.60 2.87
CA LEU A 205 1.00 19.57 3.52
C LEU A 205 0.91 18.39 4.49
N THR A 206 1.33 17.19 4.08
CA THR A 206 1.36 15.98 4.91
C THR A 206 2.18 16.17 6.18
N ASN A 207 3.34 16.84 6.11
CA ASN A 207 4.19 17.13 7.27
C ASN A 207 3.50 17.93 8.39
N LYS A 208 2.36 18.57 8.13
CA LYS A 208 1.59 19.30 9.15
C LYS A 208 0.71 18.38 10.00
N PHE A 209 0.51 17.15 9.55
CA PHE A 209 -0.36 16.15 10.16
C PHE A 209 0.43 14.97 10.79
N LEU A 210 1.73 14.88 10.52
CA LEU A 210 2.68 13.98 11.15
C LEU A 210 3.23 14.58 12.45
#